data_c8d7d499656fa5282ed955e63979f4e9
#
_entry.id   c8d7d499656fa5282ed955e63979f4e9
#
_cell.length_a   1.000
_cell.length_b   1.000
_cell.length_c   1.000
_cell.angle_alpha   90.00
_cell.angle_beta   90.00
_cell.angle_gamma   90.00
#
_symmetry.space_group_name_H-M   'P 1'
#
loop_
_entity.id
_entity.type
_entity.pdbx_description
1 polymer ?
#
loop_
_entity_poly.entity_id
_entity_poly.type
_entity_poly.pdbx_seq_one_letter_code
_entity_poly.pdbx_strand_id
1 'polypeptide(L)'
;MDKNQQISICGCGWLGLPLAAHLVTQGYAVYGSKRNVEDLKTLQSLGIHGIALQLPFTSIINENTDLTLFFSADILIINMPPGRMANSAEQFKKNVMQLSDLAKQHGTKKIIFISTTSVYAECQGEITEDTPTNPNTESGHAHVWLEEELRQQWQDNLVVLRLSGLIGSDRHPTKHIVKRYEATGEPLENGLTPVNLIHQQDIIAAIQSMIMQWPERKVLHLSAHTHPTRKQYYQTMAQHLNLAIPKFMNNGADSKWINAEQSCQALGLTLKYRDLMLFKPYA
;
A
#
# COMPACT_ATOMS: atom_id res chain seq x y z
N MET A 1 13.59 -2.27 22.75
CA MET A 1 13.55 -1.92 21.31
C MET A 1 14.94 -1.51 20.90
N ASP A 2 15.47 -2.16 19.89
CA ASP A 2 16.79 -1.78 19.35
C ASP A 2 16.60 -0.51 18.52
N LYS A 3 16.87 0.66 19.14
CA LYS A 3 16.74 1.99 18.53
C LYS A 3 17.76 2.26 17.42
N ASN A 4 18.64 1.30 17.13
CA ASN A 4 19.65 1.40 16.09
C ASN A 4 19.22 0.71 14.77
N GLN A 5 17.98 0.23 14.68
CA GLN A 5 17.49 -0.46 13.48
C GLN A 5 17.33 0.50 12.32
N GLN A 6 17.92 0.16 11.17
CA GLN A 6 17.83 0.92 9.95
C GLN A 6 16.64 0.43 9.09
N ILE A 7 15.78 1.36 8.69
CA ILE A 7 14.63 1.10 7.82
C ILE A 7 14.79 1.87 6.51
N SER A 8 14.75 1.17 5.40
CA SER A 8 14.76 1.79 4.08
C SER A 8 13.39 1.68 3.40
N ILE A 9 12.93 2.79 2.81
CA ILE A 9 11.62 2.86 2.16
C ILE A 9 11.80 3.23 0.70
N CYS A 10 11.58 2.26 -0.18
CA CYS A 10 11.52 2.50 -1.61
C CYS A 10 10.13 3.04 -1.98
N GLY A 11 10.07 4.34 -2.35
CA GLY A 11 8.83 5.01 -2.72
C GLY A 11 8.22 5.88 -1.61
N CYS A 12 8.91 6.97 -1.23
CA CYS A 12 8.38 7.99 -0.32
C CYS A 12 7.36 8.91 -1.01
N GLY A 13 6.28 8.30 -1.53
CA GLY A 13 5.09 8.96 -2.05
C GLY A 13 4.06 9.24 -0.95
N TRP A 14 2.76 9.18 -1.33
CA TRP A 14 1.64 9.51 -0.44
C TRP A 14 1.60 8.65 0.85
N LEU A 15 1.90 7.36 0.78
CA LEU A 15 1.99 6.48 1.96
C LEU A 15 3.40 6.49 2.56
N GLY A 16 4.43 6.38 1.73
CA GLY A 16 5.81 6.17 2.20
C GLY A 16 6.41 7.37 2.90
N LEU A 17 6.05 8.62 2.53
CA LEU A 17 6.58 9.82 3.18
C LEU A 17 6.05 9.97 4.62
N PRO A 18 4.72 9.89 4.90
CA PRO A 18 4.23 9.91 6.28
C PRO A 18 4.70 8.72 7.11
N LEU A 19 4.84 7.53 6.51
CA LEU A 19 5.43 6.37 7.18
C LEU A 19 6.88 6.65 7.60
N ALA A 20 7.71 7.15 6.68
CA ALA A 20 9.11 7.49 6.98
C ALA A 20 9.22 8.53 8.11
N ALA A 21 8.45 9.61 8.02
CA ALA A 21 8.42 10.66 9.06
C ALA A 21 7.97 10.08 10.41
N HIS A 22 6.94 9.22 10.43
CA HIS A 22 6.51 8.55 11.65
C HIS A 22 7.63 7.70 12.26
N LEU A 23 8.33 6.88 11.46
CA LEU A 23 9.41 6.03 11.95
C LEU A 23 10.59 6.83 12.50
N VAL A 24 10.92 7.98 11.90
CA VAL A 24 11.91 8.92 12.47
C VAL A 24 11.48 9.38 13.86
N THR A 25 10.21 9.75 14.08
CA THR A 25 9.73 10.14 15.41
C THR A 25 9.78 9.01 16.44
N GLN A 26 9.76 7.76 15.98
CA GLN A 26 9.92 6.57 16.82
C GLN A 26 11.39 6.25 17.14
N GLY A 27 12.35 6.97 16.53
CA GLY A 27 13.78 6.84 16.79
C GLY A 27 14.51 5.84 15.87
N TYR A 28 13.91 5.44 14.76
CA TYR A 28 14.58 4.61 13.74
C TYR A 28 15.51 5.45 12.85
N ALA A 29 16.60 4.85 12.37
CA ALA A 29 17.38 5.40 11.27
C ALA A 29 16.64 5.12 9.95
N VAL A 30 16.13 6.18 9.30
CA VAL A 30 15.26 6.01 8.12
C VAL A 30 15.91 6.55 6.86
N TYR A 31 16.01 5.70 5.84
CA TYR A 31 16.37 6.04 4.48
C TYR A 31 15.13 6.03 3.59
N GLY A 32 14.94 7.07 2.79
CA GLY A 32 13.77 7.20 1.93
C GLY A 32 14.13 7.52 0.49
N SER A 33 13.46 6.90 -0.49
CA SER A 33 13.73 7.20 -1.89
C SER A 33 12.69 8.11 -2.53
N LYS A 34 13.19 8.99 -3.41
CA LYS A 34 12.42 9.81 -4.36
C LYS A 34 13.00 9.65 -5.76
N ARG A 35 12.22 9.98 -6.80
CA ARG A 35 12.73 9.93 -8.18
C ARG A 35 13.69 11.06 -8.50
N ASN A 36 13.32 12.29 -8.08
CA ASN A 36 14.06 13.50 -8.42
C ASN A 36 14.89 13.96 -7.23
N VAL A 37 16.07 14.47 -7.52
CA VAL A 37 17.01 15.01 -6.52
C VAL A 37 16.40 16.20 -5.77
N GLU A 38 15.61 17.04 -6.46
CA GLU A 38 14.97 18.23 -5.88
C GLU A 38 14.01 17.85 -4.73
N ASP A 39 13.39 16.68 -4.81
CA ASP A 39 12.44 16.18 -3.81
C ASP A 39 13.12 15.70 -2.52
N LEU A 40 14.45 15.52 -2.52
CA LEU A 40 15.22 15.03 -1.36
C LEU A 40 15.21 16.03 -0.21
N LYS A 41 15.11 17.34 -0.48
CA LYS A 41 15.00 18.38 0.54
C LYS A 41 13.82 18.14 1.48
N THR A 42 12.68 17.65 0.95
CA THR A 42 11.52 17.31 1.76
C THR A 42 11.80 16.15 2.70
N LEU A 43 12.57 15.14 2.27
CA LEU A 43 12.98 14.04 3.15
C LEU A 43 13.91 14.52 4.25
N GLN A 44 14.94 15.30 3.89
CA GLN A 44 15.93 15.83 4.82
C GLN A 44 15.31 16.72 5.91
N SER A 45 14.32 17.56 5.55
CA SER A 45 13.61 18.42 6.52
C SER A 45 12.82 17.62 7.57
N LEU A 46 12.53 16.34 7.31
CA LEU A 46 11.85 15.40 8.21
C LEU A 46 12.82 14.44 8.92
N GLY A 47 14.14 14.66 8.79
CA GLY A 47 15.17 13.81 9.40
C GLY A 47 15.36 12.47 8.70
N ILE A 48 14.91 12.35 7.43
CA ILE A 48 15.02 11.15 6.62
C ILE A 48 16.25 11.28 5.70
N HIS A 49 17.10 10.26 5.65
CA HIS A 49 18.20 10.19 4.68
C HIS A 49 17.65 9.99 3.27
N GLY A 50 17.66 11.04 2.47
CA GLY A 50 17.06 11.05 1.13
C GLY A 50 17.95 10.45 0.06
N ILE A 51 17.43 9.51 -0.72
CA ILE A 51 18.12 8.85 -1.85
C ILE A 51 17.35 9.13 -3.14
N ALA A 52 18.05 9.62 -4.17
CA ALA A 52 17.50 9.72 -5.53
C ALA A 52 17.55 8.33 -6.18
N LEU A 53 16.39 7.76 -6.48
CA LEU A 53 16.27 6.42 -7.01
C LEU A 53 15.43 6.41 -8.28
N GLN A 54 16.08 6.29 -9.43
CA GLN A 54 15.44 6.11 -10.73
C GLN A 54 15.54 4.64 -11.17
N LEU A 55 14.43 4.04 -11.51
CA LEU A 55 14.33 2.66 -11.99
C LEU A 55 13.87 2.62 -13.45
N PRO A 56 14.35 1.68 -14.26
CA PRO A 56 15.40 0.70 -13.93
C PRO A 56 16.77 1.35 -13.74
N PHE A 57 17.60 0.74 -12.93
CA PHE A 57 18.99 1.17 -12.82
C PHE A 57 19.72 0.94 -14.13
N THR A 58 20.40 1.98 -14.63
CA THR A 58 21.18 1.93 -15.89
C THR A 58 22.69 1.87 -15.66
N SER A 59 23.14 2.02 -14.40
CA SER A 59 24.56 2.04 -14.04
C SER A 59 24.87 1.13 -12.85
N ILE A 60 26.14 0.74 -12.71
CA ILE A 60 26.64 -0.10 -11.64
C ILE A 60 26.58 0.68 -10.30
N ILE A 61 25.87 0.15 -9.33
CA ILE A 61 25.59 0.79 -8.03
C ILE A 61 26.81 0.72 -7.08
N ASN A 62 27.80 -0.13 -7.37
CA ASN A 62 28.87 -0.50 -6.45
C ASN A 62 29.78 0.67 -5.98
N GLU A 63 29.69 1.83 -6.59
CA GLU A 63 30.49 3.00 -6.24
C GLU A 63 29.72 4.10 -5.48
N ASN A 64 28.38 3.92 -5.29
CA ASN A 64 27.58 4.90 -4.61
C ASN A 64 27.31 4.46 -3.16
N THR A 65 28.03 5.06 -2.21
CA THR A 65 27.94 4.78 -0.79
C THR A 65 26.50 4.92 -0.24
N ASP A 66 25.75 5.91 -0.72
CA ASP A 66 24.37 6.16 -0.25
C ASP A 66 23.43 5.03 -0.66
N LEU A 67 23.56 4.49 -1.90
CA LEU A 67 22.78 3.35 -2.35
C LEU A 67 23.18 2.07 -1.61
N THR A 68 24.45 1.87 -1.32
CA THR A 68 24.92 0.75 -0.51
C THR A 68 24.30 0.81 0.89
N LEU A 69 24.29 1.96 1.55
CA LEU A 69 23.64 2.15 2.85
C LEU A 69 22.13 1.92 2.76
N PHE A 70 21.48 2.41 1.70
CA PHE A 70 20.05 2.20 1.49
C PHE A 70 19.69 0.70 1.42
N PHE A 71 20.50 -0.10 0.72
CA PHE A 71 20.26 -1.53 0.54
C PHE A 71 20.89 -2.43 1.63
N SER A 72 21.58 -1.88 2.62
CA SER A 72 22.08 -2.65 3.78
C SER A 72 21.17 -2.55 5.02
N ALA A 73 19.92 -2.17 4.82
CA ALA A 73 18.95 -1.97 5.89
C ALA A 73 18.57 -3.25 6.64
N ASP A 74 18.16 -3.12 7.89
CA ASP A 74 17.53 -4.22 8.63
C ASP A 74 16.19 -4.62 7.98
N ILE A 75 15.42 -3.62 7.52
CA ILE A 75 14.17 -3.84 6.79
C ILE A 75 14.09 -2.90 5.58
N LEU A 76 13.87 -3.44 4.40
CA LEU A 76 13.50 -2.69 3.20
C LEU A 76 12.00 -2.78 2.97
N ILE A 77 11.34 -1.64 2.89
CA ILE A 77 9.91 -1.54 2.55
C ILE A 77 9.80 -1.17 1.07
N ILE A 78 9.27 -2.06 0.26
CA ILE A 78 9.02 -1.82 -1.18
C ILE A 78 7.58 -1.32 -1.33
N ASN A 79 7.44 0.01 -1.51
CA ASN A 79 6.17 0.72 -1.60
C ASN A 79 6.03 1.47 -2.93
N MET A 80 6.10 0.73 -4.03
CA MET A 80 6.02 1.26 -5.38
C MET A 80 4.71 0.85 -6.06
N PRO A 81 4.01 1.76 -6.76
CA PRO A 81 2.86 1.38 -7.58
C PRO A 81 3.31 0.83 -8.95
N PRO A 82 2.53 -0.06 -9.58
CA PRO A 82 2.85 -0.64 -10.89
C PRO A 82 2.82 0.37 -12.06
N GLY A 83 2.38 1.61 -11.82
CA GLY A 83 2.18 2.58 -12.89
C GLY A 83 0.83 2.40 -13.62
N ARG A 84 0.58 3.23 -14.66
CA ARG A 84 -0.69 3.24 -15.42
C ARG A 84 -0.49 3.26 -16.94
N MET A 85 0.75 3.22 -17.41
CA MET A 85 1.08 3.23 -18.83
C MET A 85 1.05 1.81 -19.39
N ALA A 86 0.94 1.66 -20.71
CA ALA A 86 1.11 0.38 -21.37
C ALA A 86 2.46 -0.25 -20.96
N ASN A 87 2.50 -1.57 -20.78
CA ASN A 87 3.66 -2.34 -20.31
C ASN A 87 4.18 -1.97 -18.90
N SER A 88 3.44 -1.14 -18.14
CA SER A 88 3.87 -0.77 -16.77
C SER A 88 3.93 -1.96 -15.81
N ALA A 89 3.12 -3.00 -16.02
CA ALA A 89 3.13 -4.22 -15.21
C ALA A 89 4.45 -4.99 -15.34
N GLU A 90 4.96 -5.16 -16.58
CA GLU A 90 6.25 -5.83 -16.80
C GLU A 90 7.43 -4.99 -16.29
N GLN A 91 7.39 -3.66 -16.49
CA GLN A 91 8.41 -2.79 -15.92
C GLN A 91 8.39 -2.79 -14.39
N PHE A 92 7.21 -2.86 -13.78
CA PHE A 92 7.04 -2.99 -12.34
C PHE A 92 7.69 -4.26 -11.80
N LYS A 93 7.44 -5.42 -12.44
CA LYS A 93 8.10 -6.68 -12.08
C LYS A 93 9.62 -6.55 -12.11
N LYS A 94 10.18 -6.05 -13.22
CA LYS A 94 11.62 -5.85 -13.37
C LYS A 94 12.19 -4.93 -12.30
N ASN A 95 11.53 -3.82 -12.02
CA ASN A 95 11.97 -2.85 -11.04
C ASN A 95 11.99 -3.44 -9.62
N VAL A 96 10.93 -4.15 -9.22
CA VAL A 96 10.85 -4.76 -7.89
C VAL A 96 11.89 -5.87 -7.72
N MET A 97 12.10 -6.72 -8.74
CA MET A 97 13.13 -7.76 -8.68
C MET A 97 14.54 -7.15 -8.62
N GLN A 98 14.83 -6.11 -9.39
CA GLN A 98 16.11 -5.40 -9.32
C GLN A 98 16.37 -4.82 -7.91
N LEU A 99 15.34 -4.23 -7.26
CA LEU A 99 15.45 -3.77 -5.87
C LEU A 99 15.73 -4.93 -4.91
N SER A 100 15.03 -6.04 -5.08
CA SER A 100 15.19 -7.24 -4.28
C SER A 100 16.59 -7.86 -4.40
N ASP A 101 17.13 -7.93 -5.61
CA ASP A 101 18.47 -8.45 -5.88
C ASP A 101 19.54 -7.57 -5.23
N LEU A 102 19.42 -6.25 -5.37
CA LEU A 102 20.31 -5.29 -4.70
C LEU A 102 20.22 -5.36 -3.17
N ALA A 103 19.03 -5.48 -2.64
CA ALA A 103 18.81 -5.67 -1.21
C ALA A 103 19.53 -6.93 -0.71
N LYS A 104 19.44 -8.04 -1.45
CA LYS A 104 20.14 -9.28 -1.13
C LYS A 104 21.66 -9.15 -1.24
N GLN A 105 22.12 -8.51 -2.29
CA GLN A 105 23.56 -8.26 -2.54
C GLN A 105 24.21 -7.42 -1.44
N HIS A 106 23.50 -6.40 -0.93
CA HIS A 106 24.02 -5.47 0.08
C HIS A 106 23.65 -5.83 1.52
N GLY A 107 23.00 -6.96 1.76
CA GLY A 107 22.78 -7.50 3.09
C GLY A 107 21.53 -7.01 3.83
N THR A 108 20.52 -6.52 3.12
CA THR A 108 19.18 -6.31 3.71
C THR A 108 18.73 -7.60 4.41
N LYS A 109 18.20 -7.47 5.63
CA LYS A 109 17.82 -8.65 6.41
C LYS A 109 16.40 -9.12 6.15
N LYS A 110 15.46 -8.19 5.94
CA LYS A 110 14.02 -8.46 5.80
C LYS A 110 13.37 -7.53 4.78
N ILE A 111 12.29 -8.00 4.15
CA ILE A 111 11.48 -7.19 3.22
C ILE A 111 10.02 -7.14 3.67
N ILE A 112 9.43 -5.94 3.63
CA ILE A 112 7.98 -5.73 3.60
C ILE A 112 7.62 -5.30 2.18
N PHE A 113 6.85 -6.14 1.47
CA PHE A 113 6.34 -5.81 0.14
C PHE A 113 4.90 -5.32 0.25
N ILE A 114 4.66 -4.07 -0.16
CA ILE A 114 3.32 -3.49 -0.22
C ILE A 114 2.64 -4.00 -1.49
N SER A 115 1.72 -4.93 -1.31
CA SER A 115 0.87 -5.53 -2.33
C SER A 115 -0.56 -4.97 -2.27
N THR A 116 -1.49 -5.60 -2.96
CA THR A 116 -2.86 -5.11 -3.16
C THR A 116 -3.87 -6.25 -3.07
N THR A 117 -5.08 -5.97 -2.61
CA THR A 117 -6.22 -6.89 -2.70
C THR A 117 -6.75 -7.09 -4.14
N SER A 118 -6.16 -6.41 -5.14
CA SER A 118 -6.43 -6.68 -6.57
C SER A 118 -5.85 -8.02 -7.05
N VAL A 119 -5.10 -8.73 -6.22
CA VAL A 119 -4.69 -10.13 -6.47
C VAL A 119 -5.88 -11.10 -6.46
N TYR A 120 -7.03 -10.65 -5.98
CA TYR A 120 -8.30 -11.38 -6.04
C TYR A 120 -9.18 -10.80 -7.15
N ALA A 121 -9.74 -11.66 -8.00
CA ALA A 121 -10.71 -11.26 -9.00
C ALA A 121 -12.01 -10.71 -8.37
N GLU A 122 -12.93 -10.26 -9.21
CA GLU A 122 -14.31 -10.07 -8.79
C GLU A 122 -14.91 -11.45 -8.48
N CYS A 123 -15.02 -11.75 -7.19
CA CYS A 123 -15.61 -12.97 -6.64
C CYS A 123 -16.65 -12.59 -5.60
N GLN A 124 -17.42 -13.57 -5.13
CA GLN A 124 -18.46 -13.35 -4.14
C GLN A 124 -17.96 -13.70 -2.73
N GLY A 125 -18.44 -12.96 -1.75
CA GLY A 125 -18.31 -13.28 -0.35
C GLY A 125 -17.01 -12.82 0.31
N GLU A 126 -16.69 -13.50 1.37
CA GLU A 126 -15.56 -13.20 2.23
C GLU A 126 -14.23 -13.63 1.62
N ILE A 127 -13.26 -12.72 1.66
CA ILE A 127 -11.87 -12.97 1.28
C ILE A 127 -11.00 -12.86 2.51
N THR A 128 -10.33 -13.94 2.86
CA THR A 128 -9.32 -14.01 3.93
C THR A 128 -7.92 -14.14 3.34
N GLU A 129 -6.90 -14.09 4.19
CA GLU A 129 -5.50 -14.28 3.80
C GLU A 129 -5.22 -15.67 3.20
N ASP A 130 -6.06 -16.65 3.51
CA ASP A 130 -5.95 -18.02 3.03
C ASP A 130 -6.71 -18.26 1.71
N THR A 131 -7.47 -17.25 1.25
CA THR A 131 -8.17 -17.32 -0.05
C THR A 131 -7.15 -17.35 -1.19
N PRO A 132 -7.24 -18.33 -2.12
CA PRO A 132 -6.35 -18.39 -3.29
C PRO A 132 -6.43 -17.13 -4.15
N THR A 133 -5.29 -16.65 -4.62
CA THR A 133 -5.24 -15.52 -5.54
C THR A 133 -5.77 -15.92 -6.92
N ASN A 134 -6.55 -15.04 -7.53
CA ASN A 134 -7.08 -15.20 -8.89
C ASN A 134 -7.27 -13.82 -9.52
N PRO A 135 -6.19 -13.13 -9.94
CA PRO A 135 -6.27 -11.78 -10.48
C PRO A 135 -6.93 -11.75 -11.87
N ASN A 136 -7.62 -10.65 -12.18
CA ASN A 136 -8.22 -10.39 -13.49
C ASN A 136 -7.70 -9.09 -14.14
N THR A 137 -6.67 -8.47 -13.55
CA THR A 137 -6.03 -7.27 -14.09
C THR A 137 -4.53 -7.50 -14.27
N GLU A 138 -3.91 -6.80 -15.22
CA GLU A 138 -2.44 -6.87 -15.43
C GLU A 138 -1.66 -6.54 -14.14
N SER A 139 -2.10 -5.52 -13.42
CA SER A 139 -1.51 -5.16 -12.12
C SER A 139 -1.66 -6.28 -11.08
N GLY A 140 -2.83 -6.91 -11.00
CA GLY A 140 -3.08 -8.04 -10.11
C GLY A 140 -2.17 -9.23 -10.43
N HIS A 141 -2.06 -9.60 -11.70
CA HIS A 141 -1.14 -10.65 -12.15
C HIS A 141 0.32 -10.34 -11.82
N ALA A 142 0.74 -9.08 -12.01
CA ALA A 142 2.10 -8.67 -11.66
C ALA A 142 2.39 -8.79 -10.16
N HIS A 143 1.43 -8.42 -9.30
CA HIS A 143 1.59 -8.56 -7.85
C HIS A 143 1.63 -10.03 -7.42
N VAL A 144 0.76 -10.90 -7.95
CA VAL A 144 0.79 -12.34 -7.65
C VAL A 144 2.15 -12.95 -8.02
N TRP A 145 2.64 -12.63 -9.22
CA TRP A 145 3.95 -13.10 -9.67
C TRP A 145 5.07 -12.60 -8.74
N LEU A 146 5.08 -11.30 -8.38
CA LEU A 146 6.07 -10.74 -7.47
C LEU A 146 6.01 -11.32 -6.06
N GLU A 147 4.81 -11.56 -5.53
CA GLU A 147 4.65 -12.19 -4.22
C GLU A 147 5.30 -13.59 -4.19
N GLU A 148 5.18 -14.34 -5.28
CA GLU A 148 5.78 -15.68 -5.39
C GLU A 148 7.31 -15.60 -5.54
N GLU A 149 7.84 -14.78 -6.47
CA GLU A 149 9.28 -14.62 -6.67
C GLU A 149 9.99 -14.12 -5.40
N LEU A 150 9.41 -13.10 -4.74
CA LEU A 150 9.96 -12.59 -3.49
C LEU A 150 9.90 -13.63 -2.37
N ARG A 151 8.84 -14.46 -2.32
CA ARG A 151 8.73 -15.56 -1.34
C ARG A 151 9.82 -16.60 -1.54
N GLN A 152 10.10 -17.01 -2.78
CA GLN A 152 11.18 -17.94 -3.08
C GLN A 152 12.54 -17.36 -2.68
N GLN A 153 12.76 -16.06 -2.90
CA GLN A 153 14.03 -15.40 -2.63
C GLN A 153 14.27 -15.10 -1.14
N TRP A 154 13.24 -14.70 -0.39
CA TRP A 154 13.35 -14.17 0.99
C TRP A 154 12.78 -15.09 2.06
N GLN A 155 11.94 -16.05 1.71
CA GLN A 155 11.34 -17.03 2.62
C GLN A 155 10.72 -16.35 3.86
N ASP A 156 11.15 -16.73 5.08
CA ASP A 156 10.64 -16.18 6.34
C ASP A 156 11.00 -14.71 6.58
N ASN A 157 11.90 -14.16 5.78
CA ASN A 157 12.30 -12.76 5.83
C ASN A 157 11.45 -11.86 4.93
N LEU A 158 10.40 -12.37 4.30
CA LEU A 158 9.40 -11.60 3.57
C LEU A 158 8.09 -11.49 4.35
N VAL A 159 7.51 -10.30 4.36
CA VAL A 159 6.08 -10.09 4.64
C VAL A 159 5.44 -9.40 3.46
N VAL A 160 4.36 -9.96 2.97
CA VAL A 160 3.50 -9.39 1.94
C VAL A 160 2.30 -8.73 2.63
N LEU A 161 2.10 -7.43 2.39
CA LEU A 161 0.99 -6.67 2.93
C LEU A 161 0.03 -6.27 1.81
N ARG A 162 -1.09 -6.98 1.66
CA ARG A 162 -2.14 -6.72 0.66
C ARG A 162 -3.08 -5.64 1.17
N LEU A 163 -3.00 -4.45 0.59
CA LEU A 163 -3.82 -3.31 0.97
C LEU A 163 -5.10 -3.23 0.16
N SER A 164 -6.21 -2.93 0.83
CA SER A 164 -7.46 -2.46 0.21
C SER A 164 -7.30 -1.03 -0.35
N GLY A 165 -8.35 -0.46 -0.92
CA GLY A 165 -8.31 0.89 -1.46
C GLY A 165 -7.87 1.93 -0.41
N LEU A 166 -6.92 2.78 -0.78
CA LEU A 166 -6.28 3.71 0.15
C LEU A 166 -7.10 4.98 0.35
N ILE A 167 -7.34 5.34 1.61
CA ILE A 167 -7.95 6.63 1.99
C ILE A 167 -7.11 7.35 3.06
N GLY A 168 -7.27 8.67 3.11
CA GLY A 168 -6.67 9.55 4.10
C GLY A 168 -7.34 10.91 4.07
N SER A 169 -6.92 11.82 4.94
CA SER A 169 -7.52 13.16 5.07
C SER A 169 -7.47 13.97 3.76
N ASP A 170 -6.38 13.86 3.01
CA ASP A 170 -6.10 14.58 1.75
C ASP A 170 -6.40 13.75 0.49
N ARG A 171 -6.73 12.47 0.65
CA ARG A 171 -6.98 11.54 -0.46
C ARG A 171 -8.23 10.73 -0.20
N HIS A 172 -9.26 10.99 -1.01
CA HIS A 172 -10.52 10.26 -0.91
C HIS A 172 -11.10 9.96 -2.30
N PRO A 173 -11.53 8.71 -2.57
CA PRO A 173 -12.01 8.31 -3.89
C PRO A 173 -13.32 9.00 -4.30
N THR A 174 -14.09 9.55 -3.37
CA THR A 174 -15.37 10.22 -3.64
C THR A 174 -15.25 11.33 -4.67
N LYS A 175 -14.17 12.14 -4.64
CA LYS A 175 -13.96 13.22 -5.64
C LYS A 175 -13.94 12.68 -7.07
N HIS A 176 -13.31 11.51 -7.28
CA HIS A 176 -13.29 10.84 -8.60
C HIS A 176 -14.64 10.24 -8.98
N ILE A 177 -15.34 9.66 -8.02
CA ILE A 177 -16.68 9.07 -8.22
C ILE A 177 -17.67 10.17 -8.62
N VAL A 178 -17.67 11.28 -7.90
CA VAL A 178 -18.55 12.43 -8.21
C VAL A 178 -18.20 13.01 -9.59
N LYS A 179 -16.93 13.26 -9.90
CA LYS A 179 -16.49 13.75 -11.22
C LYS A 179 -16.96 12.82 -12.35
N ARG A 180 -16.90 11.49 -12.14
CA ARG A 180 -17.38 10.53 -13.14
C ARG A 180 -18.89 10.61 -13.31
N TYR A 181 -19.65 10.73 -12.21
CA TYR A 181 -21.10 10.93 -12.25
C TYR A 181 -21.48 12.22 -12.99
N GLU A 182 -20.84 13.34 -12.68
CA GLU A 182 -21.10 14.63 -13.32
C GLU A 182 -20.78 14.62 -14.84
N ALA A 183 -19.74 13.87 -15.24
CA ALA A 183 -19.34 13.76 -16.64
C ALA A 183 -20.36 13.01 -17.51
N THR A 184 -21.11 12.06 -16.94
CA THR A 184 -22.11 11.27 -17.68
C THR A 184 -23.55 11.70 -17.42
N GLY A 185 -23.84 12.23 -16.23
CA GLY A 185 -25.20 12.50 -15.74
C GLY A 185 -25.99 11.21 -15.41
N GLU A 186 -25.45 10.02 -15.72
CA GLU A 186 -26.11 8.73 -15.58
C GLU A 186 -25.78 8.06 -14.26
N PRO A 187 -26.70 7.27 -13.67
CA PRO A 187 -26.43 6.50 -12.46
C PRO A 187 -25.22 5.57 -12.66
N LEU A 188 -24.34 5.57 -11.66
CA LEU A 188 -23.13 4.72 -11.65
C LEU A 188 -23.49 3.27 -11.35
N GLU A 189 -22.81 2.35 -11.99
CA GLU A 189 -22.98 0.91 -11.79
C GLU A 189 -22.47 0.43 -10.43
N ASN A 190 -22.95 -0.74 -10.01
CA ASN A 190 -22.46 -1.49 -8.86
C ASN A 190 -22.68 -0.74 -7.52
N GLY A 191 -23.86 -0.15 -7.35
CA GLY A 191 -24.19 0.59 -6.15
C GLY A 191 -24.30 -0.26 -4.88
N LEU A 192 -24.57 -1.56 -5.00
CA LEU A 192 -24.68 -2.48 -3.87
C LEU A 192 -23.35 -3.20 -3.55
N THR A 193 -22.30 -3.03 -4.38
CA THR A 193 -20.98 -3.60 -4.12
C THR A 193 -20.40 -3.08 -2.79
N PRO A 194 -19.87 -3.94 -1.91
CA PRO A 194 -19.17 -3.53 -0.70
C PRO A 194 -17.92 -2.70 -1.03
N VAL A 195 -17.65 -1.64 -0.29
CA VAL A 195 -16.36 -0.95 -0.40
C VAL A 195 -15.32 -1.61 0.50
N ASN A 196 -14.12 -1.78 -0.04
CA ASN A 196 -12.95 -2.29 0.68
C ASN A 196 -11.91 -1.18 0.72
N LEU A 197 -11.76 -0.51 1.85
CA LEU A 197 -10.90 0.64 2.04
C LEU A 197 -10.08 0.51 3.33
N ILE A 198 -8.92 1.15 3.36
CA ILE A 198 -8.07 1.23 4.54
C ILE A 198 -7.48 2.63 4.69
N HIS A 199 -7.47 3.15 5.91
CA HIS A 199 -6.94 4.48 6.19
C HIS A 199 -5.41 4.45 6.33
N GLN A 200 -4.74 5.48 5.81
CA GLN A 200 -3.28 5.64 5.82
C GLN A 200 -2.67 5.46 7.22
N GLN A 201 -3.28 6.01 8.28
CA GLN A 201 -2.77 5.90 9.64
C GLN A 201 -2.81 4.45 10.16
N ASP A 202 -3.80 3.66 9.77
CA ASP A 202 -3.89 2.25 10.14
C ASP A 202 -2.83 1.42 9.42
N ILE A 203 -2.49 1.77 8.17
CA ILE A 203 -1.38 1.13 7.45
C ILE A 203 -0.04 1.42 8.13
N ILE A 204 0.18 2.68 8.52
CA ILE A 204 1.40 3.09 9.23
C ILE A 204 1.53 2.34 10.56
N ALA A 205 0.44 2.24 11.34
CA ALA A 205 0.42 1.48 12.59
C ALA A 205 0.71 -0.01 12.39
N ALA A 206 0.15 -0.62 11.34
CA ALA A 206 0.41 -2.01 10.98
C ALA A 206 1.87 -2.26 10.60
N ILE A 207 2.47 -1.39 9.77
CA ILE A 207 3.87 -1.51 9.38
C ILE A 207 4.78 -1.32 10.60
N GLN A 208 4.48 -0.38 11.48
CA GLN A 208 5.21 -0.22 12.74
C GLN A 208 5.13 -1.47 13.61
N SER A 209 3.95 -2.10 13.73
CA SER A 209 3.80 -3.36 14.47
C SER A 209 4.66 -4.47 13.87
N MET A 210 4.71 -4.62 12.53
CA MET A 210 5.58 -5.60 11.85
C MET A 210 7.07 -5.34 12.11
N ILE A 211 7.50 -4.08 12.16
CA ILE A 211 8.89 -3.71 12.47
C ILE A 211 9.24 -4.07 13.91
N MET A 212 8.34 -3.78 14.84
CA MET A 212 8.54 -4.06 16.28
C MET A 212 8.54 -5.56 16.59
N GLN A 213 7.66 -6.30 15.95
CA GLN A 213 7.51 -7.74 16.11
C GLN A 213 7.25 -8.37 14.73
N TRP A 214 8.28 -9.05 14.19
CA TRP A 214 8.17 -9.69 12.89
C TRP A 214 7.10 -10.77 12.92
N PRO A 215 6.06 -10.69 12.08
CA PRO A 215 4.93 -11.61 12.18
C PRO A 215 5.29 -13.02 11.69
N GLU A 216 4.66 -14.04 12.29
CA GLU A 216 4.76 -15.42 11.81
C GLU A 216 4.01 -15.60 10.49
N ARG A 217 2.82 -14.98 10.37
CA ARG A 217 2.04 -14.98 9.13
C ARG A 217 2.71 -14.06 8.09
N LYS A 218 3.03 -14.63 6.93
CA LYS A 218 3.82 -13.95 5.89
C LYS A 218 2.97 -13.20 4.85
N VAL A 219 1.68 -13.48 4.78
CA VAL A 219 0.71 -12.72 3.97
C VAL A 219 -0.32 -12.12 4.91
N LEU A 220 -0.46 -10.81 4.84
CA LEU A 220 -1.36 -10.03 5.68
C LEU A 220 -2.29 -9.18 4.81
N HIS A 221 -3.52 -8.99 5.27
CA HIS A 221 -4.48 -8.05 4.69
C HIS A 221 -4.60 -6.80 5.55
N LEU A 222 -4.91 -5.65 4.93
CA LEU A 222 -5.45 -4.50 5.63
C LEU A 222 -6.66 -3.95 4.90
N SER A 223 -7.80 -4.00 5.59
CA SER A 223 -9.08 -3.41 5.22
C SER A 223 -9.80 -2.96 6.48
N ALA A 224 -10.60 -1.91 6.41
CA ALA A 224 -11.50 -1.56 7.51
C ALA A 224 -12.49 -2.70 7.77
N HIS A 225 -13.02 -2.81 8.99
CA HIS A 225 -13.93 -3.90 9.36
C HIS A 225 -15.34 -3.74 8.77
N THR A 226 -15.76 -2.51 8.47
CA THR A 226 -17.07 -2.26 7.86
C THR A 226 -16.94 -2.17 6.34
N HIS A 227 -17.93 -2.71 5.66
CA HIS A 227 -17.99 -2.74 4.18
C HIS A 227 -19.34 -2.18 3.72
N PRO A 228 -19.63 -0.87 3.93
CA PRO A 228 -20.86 -0.25 3.43
C PRO A 228 -20.93 -0.40 1.91
N THR A 229 -22.13 -0.37 1.37
CA THR A 229 -22.27 -0.40 -0.10
C THR A 229 -21.69 0.88 -0.73
N ARG A 230 -21.24 0.79 -1.98
CA ARG A 230 -20.74 1.96 -2.74
C ARG A 230 -21.73 3.11 -2.71
N LYS A 231 -23.02 2.82 -2.88
CA LYS A 231 -24.08 3.83 -2.82
C LYS A 231 -24.10 4.52 -1.46
N GLN A 232 -24.19 3.76 -0.37
CA GLN A 232 -24.20 4.33 0.99
C GLN A 232 -22.96 5.16 1.27
N TYR A 233 -21.78 4.57 1.02
CA TYR A 233 -20.51 5.20 1.32
C TYR A 233 -20.28 6.49 0.53
N TYR A 234 -20.35 6.43 -0.80
CA TYR A 234 -20.02 7.59 -1.63
C TYR A 234 -21.07 8.70 -1.57
N GLN A 235 -22.35 8.39 -1.32
CA GLN A 235 -23.36 9.41 -1.09
C GLN A 235 -23.12 10.15 0.22
N THR A 236 -22.84 9.43 1.33
CA THR A 236 -22.51 10.04 2.62
C THR A 236 -21.23 10.87 2.54
N MET A 237 -20.19 10.35 1.91
CA MET A 237 -18.92 11.07 1.78
C MET A 237 -19.02 12.29 0.84
N ALA A 238 -19.86 12.24 -0.19
CA ALA A 238 -20.15 13.39 -1.05
C ALA A 238 -20.84 14.51 -0.23
N GLN A 239 -21.79 14.16 0.63
CA GLN A 239 -22.42 15.12 1.55
C GLN A 239 -21.40 15.78 2.48
N HIS A 240 -20.50 15.00 3.11
CA HIS A 240 -19.46 15.53 4.00
C HIS A 240 -18.47 16.46 3.27
N LEU A 241 -18.23 16.20 1.99
CA LEU A 241 -17.33 16.99 1.15
C LEU A 241 -18.04 18.17 0.44
N ASN A 242 -19.33 18.37 0.66
CA ASN A 242 -20.16 19.36 -0.05
C ASN A 242 -20.09 19.20 -1.58
N LEU A 243 -20.07 17.96 -2.08
CA LEU A 243 -20.05 17.61 -3.50
C LEU A 243 -21.44 17.18 -3.97
N ALA A 244 -21.64 17.15 -5.30
CA ALA A 244 -22.86 16.57 -5.88
C ALA A 244 -23.05 15.12 -5.42
N ILE A 245 -24.27 14.73 -5.07
CA ILE A 245 -24.57 13.39 -4.57
C ILE A 245 -24.73 12.45 -5.76
N PRO A 246 -23.82 11.48 -5.95
CA PRO A 246 -23.87 10.58 -7.11
C PRO A 246 -25.05 9.61 -6.97
N LYS A 247 -25.73 9.35 -8.10
CA LYS A 247 -26.74 8.30 -8.19
C LYS A 247 -26.10 6.97 -8.54
N PHE A 248 -26.65 5.88 -8.04
CA PHE A 248 -26.16 4.52 -8.30
C PHE A 248 -27.31 3.59 -8.70
N MET A 249 -27.01 2.64 -9.57
CA MET A 249 -27.89 1.50 -9.84
C MET A 249 -27.83 0.51 -8.66
N ASN A 250 -28.93 -0.20 -8.42
CA ASN A 250 -29.03 -1.19 -7.34
C ASN A 250 -28.58 -2.57 -7.84
N ASN A 251 -27.31 -2.71 -8.23
CA ASN A 251 -26.68 -3.95 -8.70
C ASN A 251 -25.32 -4.15 -8.02
N GLY A 252 -24.70 -5.33 -8.21
CA GLY A 252 -23.39 -5.68 -7.66
C GLY A 252 -23.43 -6.14 -6.20
N ALA A 253 -24.55 -6.65 -5.69
CA ALA A 253 -24.65 -7.15 -4.32
C ALA A 253 -23.74 -8.37 -4.07
N ASP A 254 -23.63 -9.25 -5.06
CA ASP A 254 -22.81 -10.46 -4.98
C ASP A 254 -21.35 -10.16 -5.32
N SER A 255 -20.68 -9.46 -4.42
CA SER A 255 -19.29 -9.02 -4.60
C SER A 255 -18.45 -9.37 -3.38
N LYS A 256 -17.11 -9.36 -3.54
CA LYS A 256 -16.16 -9.68 -2.47
C LYS A 256 -16.10 -8.59 -1.41
N TRP A 257 -15.83 -9.01 -0.19
CA TRP A 257 -15.36 -8.14 0.89
C TRP A 257 -14.12 -8.73 1.57
N ILE A 258 -13.21 -7.87 1.99
CA ILE A 258 -11.90 -8.27 2.51
C ILE A 258 -11.96 -8.32 4.03
N ASN A 259 -11.85 -9.52 4.58
CA ASN A 259 -11.65 -9.72 6.01
C ASN A 259 -10.16 -9.61 6.34
N ALA A 260 -9.81 -8.70 7.25
CA ALA A 260 -8.45 -8.49 7.73
C ALA A 260 -8.32 -8.82 9.23
N GLU A 261 -9.27 -9.54 9.81
CA GLU A 261 -9.29 -9.81 11.25
C GLU A 261 -8.11 -10.64 11.71
N GLN A 262 -7.76 -11.70 10.97
CA GLN A 262 -6.59 -12.53 11.28
C GLN A 262 -5.29 -11.73 11.23
N SER A 263 -5.15 -10.82 10.25
CA SER A 263 -4.00 -9.93 10.17
C SER A 263 -3.93 -8.95 11.34
N CYS A 264 -5.07 -8.35 11.72
CA CYS A 264 -5.14 -7.47 12.88
C CYS A 264 -4.77 -8.21 14.17
N GLN A 265 -5.26 -9.44 14.36
CA GLN A 265 -4.91 -10.29 15.50
C GLN A 265 -3.41 -10.65 15.51
N ALA A 266 -2.86 -11.08 14.36
CA ALA A 266 -1.45 -11.44 14.24
C ALA A 266 -0.50 -10.26 14.52
N LEU A 267 -0.95 -9.02 14.26
CA LEU A 267 -0.21 -7.79 14.51
C LEU A 267 -0.50 -7.16 15.89
N GLY A 268 -1.44 -7.70 16.67
CA GLY A 268 -1.94 -7.06 17.88
C GLY A 268 -2.52 -5.66 17.61
N LEU A 269 -3.10 -5.45 16.42
CA LEU A 269 -3.52 -4.16 15.91
C LEU A 269 -5.03 -3.94 16.10
N THR A 270 -5.39 -2.79 16.66
CA THR A 270 -6.75 -2.27 16.61
C THR A 270 -6.80 -1.10 15.65
N LEU A 271 -7.58 -1.22 14.57
CA LEU A 271 -7.72 -0.15 13.57
C LEU A 271 -8.43 1.06 14.19
N LYS A 272 -7.85 2.24 14.01
CA LYS A 272 -8.43 3.52 14.41
C LYS A 272 -9.67 3.85 13.55
N TYR A 273 -9.60 3.57 12.27
CA TYR A 273 -10.65 3.83 11.28
C TYR A 273 -11.33 2.52 10.84
N ARG A 274 -11.70 1.69 11.83
CA ARG A 274 -12.34 0.40 11.56
C ARG A 274 -13.73 0.53 10.94
N ASP A 275 -14.43 1.64 11.21
CA ASP A 275 -15.74 1.96 10.62
C ASP A 275 -15.58 3.12 9.62
N LEU A 276 -15.73 2.79 8.35
CA LEU A 276 -15.58 3.73 7.25
C LEU A 276 -16.60 4.86 7.27
N MET A 277 -17.80 4.62 7.85
CA MET A 277 -18.88 5.62 7.89
C MET A 277 -18.61 6.71 8.92
N LEU A 278 -17.76 6.44 9.91
CA LEU A 278 -17.37 7.40 10.94
C LEU A 278 -16.19 8.30 10.51
N PHE A 279 -15.46 7.91 9.47
CA PHE A 279 -14.38 8.73 8.93
C PHE A 279 -14.95 9.88 8.11
N LYS A 280 -14.57 11.12 8.45
CA LYS A 280 -14.96 12.33 7.72
C LYS A 280 -13.73 12.88 7.00
N PRO A 281 -13.66 12.74 5.66
CA PRO A 281 -12.59 13.37 4.90
C PRO A 281 -12.71 14.90 4.95
N TYR A 282 -11.60 15.59 4.85
CA TYR A 282 -11.59 17.05 4.72
C TYR A 282 -11.92 17.47 3.29
N ALA A 283 -12.60 18.61 3.17
CA ALA A 283 -12.97 19.21 1.89
C ALA A 283 -11.76 19.65 1.05
#